data_0667c862446073bb9b7f8051a0033226
#
_entry.id   0667c862446073bb9b7f8051a0033226
#
_cell.length_a   1.000
_cell.length_b   1.000
_cell.length_c   1.000
_cell.angle_alpha   90.00
_cell.angle_beta   90.00
_cell.angle_gamma   90.00
#
_symmetry.space_group_name_H-M   'P 1'
#
loop_
_entity.id
_entity.type
_entity.pdbx_description
1 polymer ?
#
loop_
_entity_poly.entity_id
_entity_poly.type
_entity_poly.pdbx_seq_one_letter_code
_entity_poly.pdbx_strand_id
1 'polypeptide(L)'
;MSRPDFGTIGSTVSACEGVVQYLKPYLEAAGPGADRVVDRVQTVERHIGQFDKAEELDEWMSNKDGGVRIAALQIPKMENQGSELVGTVEFAAYVFCADMWAYAKDQRAEVIAGRLAKALMIKGGWVGKGAKKAPESVQARNLYSIQTNKKGVAIWAVTWLQDWPLDDPIDPATLDDFLRFNFKAELADGAPVCKADITLPGPTP
;
A
#
# COMPACT_ATOMS: atom_id res chain seq x y z
N MET A 1 0.27 -26.67 18.00
CA MET A 1 -0.15 -26.60 16.58
C MET A 1 0.39 -25.30 16.02
N SER A 2 1.22 -25.36 14.97
CA SER A 2 1.62 -24.16 14.23
C SER A 2 0.41 -23.59 13.49
N ARG A 3 0.26 -22.26 13.49
CA ARG A 3 -0.77 -21.58 12.71
C ARG A 3 -0.55 -21.93 11.23
N PRO A 4 -1.58 -22.32 10.47
CA PRO A 4 -1.42 -22.52 9.03
C PRO A 4 -0.93 -21.23 8.37
N ASP A 5 -0.12 -21.37 7.33
CA ASP A 5 0.32 -20.24 6.54
C ASP A 5 -0.87 -19.59 5.84
N PHE A 6 -0.90 -18.25 5.83
CA PHE A 6 -1.95 -17.47 5.23
C PHE A 6 -1.34 -16.50 4.22
N GLY A 7 -1.37 -16.91 2.94
CA GLY A 7 -0.88 -16.09 1.84
C GLY A 7 -1.71 -14.81 1.69
N THR A 8 -1.05 -13.65 1.73
CA THR A 8 -1.69 -12.35 1.52
C THR A 8 -1.27 -11.69 0.21
N ILE A 9 -0.28 -12.26 -0.49
CA ILE A 9 0.21 -11.76 -1.78
C ILE A 9 -0.95 -11.77 -2.79
N GLY A 10 -1.03 -10.75 -3.66
CA GLY A 10 -2.12 -10.62 -4.63
C GLY A 10 -3.46 -10.17 -4.02
N SER A 11 -3.46 -9.65 -2.80
CA SER A 11 -4.67 -9.19 -2.13
C SER A 11 -4.61 -7.70 -1.75
N THR A 12 -5.77 -7.15 -1.39
CA THR A 12 -5.84 -5.79 -0.82
C THR A 12 -5.10 -5.66 0.51
N VAL A 13 -4.84 -6.77 1.21
CA VAL A 13 -4.03 -6.78 2.44
C VAL A 13 -2.59 -6.42 2.10
N SER A 14 -1.98 -7.13 1.13
CA SER A 14 -0.60 -6.85 0.69
C SER A 14 -0.47 -5.45 0.08
N ALA A 15 -1.46 -5.02 -0.71
CA ALA A 15 -1.50 -3.66 -1.25
C ALA A 15 -1.51 -2.60 -0.12
N CYS A 16 -2.35 -2.78 0.90
CA CYS A 16 -2.42 -1.88 2.05
C CYS A 16 -1.11 -1.87 2.85
N GLU A 17 -0.49 -3.03 3.05
CA GLU A 17 0.82 -3.15 3.71
C GLU A 17 1.92 -2.45 2.90
N GLY A 18 1.89 -2.56 1.56
CA GLY A 18 2.79 -1.81 0.67
C GLY A 18 2.65 -0.30 0.83
N VAL A 19 1.42 0.19 0.96
CA VAL A 19 1.13 1.61 1.25
C VAL A 19 1.68 2.00 2.63
N VAL A 20 1.46 1.20 3.66
CA VAL A 20 1.99 1.44 5.01
C VAL A 20 3.51 1.55 4.97
N GLN A 21 4.19 0.60 4.35
CA GLN A 21 5.65 0.57 4.20
C GLN A 21 6.18 1.83 3.48
N TYR A 22 5.47 2.26 2.44
CA TYR A 22 5.83 3.46 1.69
C TYR A 22 5.70 4.74 2.53
N LEU A 23 4.61 4.86 3.31
CA LEU A 23 4.29 6.09 4.05
C LEU A 23 5.04 6.22 5.39
N LYS A 24 5.43 5.12 6.03
CA LYS A 24 6.16 5.13 7.31
C LYS A 24 7.31 6.12 7.37
N PRO A 25 8.27 6.14 6.43
CA PRO A 25 9.43 7.04 6.50
C PRO A 25 9.07 8.52 6.48
N TYR A 26 7.92 8.88 5.89
CA TYR A 26 7.46 10.26 5.77
C TYR A 26 6.68 10.75 6.98
N LEU A 27 5.98 9.86 7.67
CA LEU A 27 4.98 10.20 8.67
C LEU A 27 5.33 9.75 10.09
N GLU A 28 6.00 8.61 10.23
CA GLU A 28 6.30 8.03 11.55
C GLU A 28 7.56 8.66 12.15
N ALA A 29 7.54 8.89 13.45
CA ALA A 29 8.73 9.28 14.19
C ALA A 29 9.72 8.10 14.20
N ALA A 30 11.03 8.40 14.18
CA ALA A 30 12.05 7.38 14.06
C ALA A 30 12.15 6.51 15.34
N GLY A 31 11.54 5.31 15.28
CA GLY A 31 11.72 4.23 16.25
C GLY A 31 11.14 4.44 17.66
N PRO A 32 11.07 3.36 18.44
CA PRO A 32 10.65 3.43 19.85
C PRO A 32 11.70 4.19 20.65
N GLY A 33 11.28 5.24 21.36
CA GLY A 33 12.15 6.10 22.17
C GLY A 33 12.78 7.28 21.42
N ALA A 34 12.47 7.46 20.13
CA ALA A 34 12.80 8.70 19.42
C ALA A 34 12.10 9.90 20.06
N ASP A 35 12.75 11.06 20.01
CA ASP A 35 12.14 12.30 20.44
C ASP A 35 10.80 12.51 19.74
N ARG A 36 9.79 12.90 20.51
CA ARG A 36 8.47 13.24 19.97
C ARG A 36 8.61 14.38 18.99
N VAL A 37 8.07 14.18 17.80
CA VAL A 37 8.11 15.18 16.73
C VAL A 37 6.69 15.64 16.45
N VAL A 38 6.44 16.94 16.59
CA VAL A 38 5.09 17.56 16.53
C VAL A 38 4.39 17.28 15.20
N ASP A 39 5.14 17.27 14.12
CA ASP A 39 4.65 17.09 12.75
C ASP A 39 4.73 15.64 12.23
N ARG A 40 4.91 14.69 13.16
CA ARG A 40 4.90 13.25 12.88
C ARG A 40 3.98 12.51 13.84
N VAL A 41 3.61 11.31 13.47
CA VAL A 41 2.82 10.39 14.30
C VAL A 41 3.70 9.31 14.91
N GLN A 42 3.20 8.64 15.93
CA GLN A 42 3.91 7.55 16.57
C GLN A 42 3.81 6.26 15.76
N THR A 43 2.67 6.00 15.12
CA THR A 43 2.45 4.77 14.36
C THR A 43 1.76 5.02 13.03
N VAL A 44 2.19 4.28 12.00
CA VAL A 44 1.50 4.14 10.71
C VAL A 44 1.21 2.67 10.51
N GLU A 45 -0.05 2.28 10.52
CA GLU A 45 -0.48 0.89 10.55
C GLU A 45 -1.69 0.64 9.64
N ARG A 46 -1.85 -0.63 9.25
CA ARG A 46 -3.03 -1.08 8.53
C ARG A 46 -4.25 -1.07 9.44
N HIS A 47 -5.40 -0.72 8.87
CA HIS A 47 -6.72 -0.79 9.49
C HIS A 47 -7.66 -1.69 8.67
N ILE A 48 -8.73 -2.19 9.32
CA ILE A 48 -9.63 -3.19 8.71
C ILE A 48 -10.68 -2.60 7.78
N GLY A 49 -10.96 -1.31 7.83
CA GLY A 49 -12.04 -0.72 7.03
C GLY A 49 -12.24 0.76 7.26
N GLN A 50 -13.44 1.24 6.94
CA GLN A 50 -13.82 2.63 7.12
C GLN A 50 -13.94 2.97 8.62
N PHE A 51 -13.45 4.16 8.99
CA PHE A 51 -13.73 4.72 10.31
C PHE A 51 -15.21 5.04 10.44
N ASP A 52 -15.89 4.42 11.39
CA ASP A 52 -17.33 4.51 11.53
C ASP A 52 -17.77 5.01 12.92
N LYS A 53 -17.02 4.68 13.97
CA LYS A 53 -17.41 4.97 15.35
C LYS A 53 -16.32 5.66 16.15
N ALA A 54 -16.74 6.66 16.94
CA ALA A 54 -15.81 7.38 17.82
C ALA A 54 -15.22 6.50 18.94
N GLU A 55 -15.84 5.35 19.26
CA GLU A 55 -15.35 4.39 20.26
C GLU A 55 -14.03 3.74 19.83
N GLU A 56 -13.82 3.52 18.53
CA GLU A 56 -12.56 2.97 17.99
C GLU A 56 -11.35 3.84 18.31
N LEU A 57 -11.59 5.14 18.53
CA LEU A 57 -10.52 6.07 18.90
C LEU A 57 -9.87 5.75 20.23
N ASP A 58 -10.57 5.13 21.16
CA ASP A 58 -10.02 4.81 22.48
C ASP A 58 -8.89 3.77 22.35
N GLU A 59 -9.04 2.79 21.43
CA GLU A 59 -7.97 1.87 21.06
C GLU A 59 -6.83 2.55 20.31
N TRP A 60 -7.18 3.44 19.36
CA TRP A 60 -6.17 4.12 18.55
C TRP A 60 -5.34 5.12 19.37
N MET A 61 -5.98 5.72 20.38
CA MET A 61 -5.35 6.71 21.27
C MET A 61 -4.61 6.10 22.46
N SER A 62 -4.46 4.78 22.51
CA SER A 62 -3.58 4.13 23.50
C SER A 62 -2.16 4.73 23.45
N ASN A 63 -1.75 5.21 22.29
CA ASN A 63 -0.56 6.03 22.05
C ASN A 63 -0.96 7.50 21.93
N LYS A 64 -0.78 8.27 22.99
CA LYS A 64 -1.23 9.66 23.15
C LYS A 64 -0.74 10.68 22.10
N ASP A 65 0.19 10.29 21.24
CA ASP A 65 0.84 11.21 20.30
C ASP A 65 0.21 11.25 18.89
N GLY A 66 -0.78 10.40 18.65
CA GLY A 66 -1.46 10.28 17.37
C GLY A 66 -0.91 9.18 16.47
N GLY A 67 -1.61 8.90 15.39
CA GLY A 67 -1.28 7.85 14.44
C GLY A 67 -1.93 8.04 13.08
N VAL A 68 -1.56 7.14 12.16
CA VAL A 68 -2.21 7.00 10.86
C VAL A 68 -2.68 5.57 10.70
N ARG A 69 -3.96 5.40 10.38
CA ARG A 69 -4.58 4.11 10.08
C ARG A 69 -4.95 4.07 8.61
N ILE A 70 -4.43 3.06 7.88
CA ILE A 70 -4.60 2.92 6.44
C ILE A 70 -5.47 1.71 6.16
N ALA A 71 -6.56 1.92 5.41
CA ALA A 71 -7.49 0.88 5.01
C ALA A 71 -7.67 0.83 3.50
N ALA A 72 -7.81 -0.37 2.94
CA ALA A 72 -8.40 -0.58 1.63
C ALA A 72 -9.93 -0.65 1.81
N LEU A 73 -10.67 0.23 1.13
CA LEU A 73 -12.12 0.35 1.32
C LEU A 73 -12.90 -0.49 0.32
N GLN A 74 -12.52 -0.43 -0.95
CA GLN A 74 -13.17 -1.16 -2.05
C GLN A 74 -12.25 -1.27 -3.27
N ILE A 75 -12.68 -2.11 -4.22
CA ILE A 75 -12.06 -2.25 -5.53
C ILE A 75 -13.11 -1.84 -6.57
N PRO A 76 -13.20 -0.55 -6.95
CA PRO A 76 -14.22 -0.08 -7.89
C PRO A 76 -14.04 -0.63 -9.31
N LYS A 77 -12.83 -1.07 -9.65
CA LYS A 77 -12.53 -1.60 -10.99
C LYS A 77 -11.49 -2.70 -10.89
N MET A 78 -11.67 -3.77 -11.67
CA MET A 78 -10.66 -4.80 -11.93
C MET A 78 -10.55 -5.04 -13.42
N GLU A 79 -9.34 -5.26 -13.92
CA GLU A 79 -9.09 -5.54 -15.34
C GLU A 79 -7.85 -6.41 -15.53
N ASN A 80 -7.84 -7.19 -16.60
CA ASN A 80 -6.64 -7.91 -17.00
C ASN A 80 -5.75 -6.97 -17.82
N GLN A 81 -4.53 -6.76 -17.37
CA GLN A 81 -3.49 -6.01 -18.08
C GLN A 81 -2.40 -6.99 -18.54
N GLY A 82 -2.56 -7.50 -19.76
CA GLY A 82 -1.73 -8.61 -20.26
C GLY A 82 -2.05 -9.91 -19.52
N SER A 83 -1.08 -10.46 -18.80
CA SER A 83 -1.23 -11.69 -18.01
C SER A 83 -1.54 -11.43 -16.53
N GLU A 84 -1.65 -10.18 -16.10
CA GLU A 84 -1.84 -9.82 -14.70
C GLU A 84 -3.25 -9.28 -14.44
N LEU A 85 -3.84 -9.66 -13.32
CA LEU A 85 -5.08 -9.06 -12.83
C LEU A 85 -4.75 -7.82 -12.01
N VAL A 86 -5.19 -6.65 -12.47
CA VAL A 86 -4.96 -5.37 -11.80
C VAL A 86 -6.29 -4.83 -11.28
N GLY A 87 -6.30 -4.48 -10.00
CA GLY A 87 -7.42 -3.81 -9.34
C GLY A 87 -7.09 -2.36 -9.01
N THR A 88 -8.01 -1.45 -9.36
CA THR A 88 -7.99 -0.10 -8.82
C THR A 88 -8.55 -0.15 -7.40
N VAL A 89 -7.71 0.04 -6.41
CA VAL A 89 -8.09 -0.01 -4.99
C VAL A 89 -8.33 1.39 -4.47
N GLU A 90 -9.46 1.59 -3.79
CA GLU A 90 -9.71 2.81 -3.02
C GLU A 90 -9.14 2.64 -1.61
N PHE A 91 -8.24 3.54 -1.25
CA PHE A 91 -7.65 3.61 0.08
C PHE A 91 -8.15 4.80 0.87
N ALA A 92 -8.17 4.65 2.18
CA ALA A 92 -8.31 5.75 3.13
C ALA A 92 -7.21 5.69 4.18
N ALA A 93 -6.62 6.84 4.47
CA ALA A 93 -5.70 7.02 5.60
C ALA A 93 -6.34 7.97 6.61
N TYR A 94 -6.59 7.49 7.81
CA TYR A 94 -7.13 8.28 8.91
C TYR A 94 -5.97 8.80 9.76
N VAL A 95 -5.76 10.11 9.72
CA VAL A 95 -4.79 10.82 10.55
C VAL A 95 -5.49 11.30 11.81
N PHE A 96 -5.06 10.85 12.96
CA PHE A 96 -5.63 11.29 14.25
C PHE A 96 -4.52 11.81 15.18
N CYS A 97 -4.82 12.94 15.85
CA CYS A 97 -3.88 13.63 16.73
C CYS A 97 -4.57 14.10 18.00
N ALA A 98 -3.81 14.13 19.09
CA ALA A 98 -4.12 14.88 20.32
C ALA A 98 -3.26 16.13 20.42
N ASP A 99 -3.56 17.00 21.39
CA ASP A 99 -2.74 18.16 21.71
C ASP A 99 -1.33 17.74 22.17
N MET A 100 -0.31 18.46 21.75
CA MET A 100 1.07 18.16 22.11
C MET A 100 1.90 19.45 22.21
N TRP A 101 2.57 19.68 23.37
CA TRP A 101 3.49 20.81 23.59
C TRP A 101 2.96 22.18 23.12
N ALA A 102 1.77 22.54 23.54
CA ALA A 102 1.08 23.76 23.13
C ALA A 102 0.64 23.85 21.66
N TYR A 103 0.87 22.82 20.84
CA TYR A 103 0.27 22.70 19.52
C TYR A 103 -1.09 22.02 19.61
N ALA A 104 -2.09 22.66 19.04
CA ALA A 104 -3.44 22.14 19.04
C ALA A 104 -3.58 20.92 18.12
N LYS A 105 -4.41 19.97 18.54
CA LYS A 105 -4.66 18.70 17.82
C LYS A 105 -5.11 18.88 16.37
N ASP A 106 -5.93 19.90 16.11
CA ASP A 106 -6.44 20.24 14.78
C ASP A 106 -5.30 20.70 13.85
N GLN A 107 -4.44 21.60 14.31
CA GLN A 107 -3.28 22.06 13.56
C GLN A 107 -2.32 20.90 13.24
N ARG A 108 -2.07 20.02 14.22
CA ARG A 108 -1.20 18.86 14.02
C ARG A 108 -1.79 17.91 12.98
N ALA A 109 -3.07 17.56 13.11
CA ALA A 109 -3.75 16.65 12.20
C ALA A 109 -3.78 17.19 10.76
N GLU A 110 -4.01 18.48 10.58
CA GLU A 110 -4.00 19.14 9.28
C GLU A 110 -2.61 19.12 8.62
N VAL A 111 -1.56 19.47 9.37
CA VAL A 111 -0.18 19.45 8.87
C VAL A 111 0.23 18.03 8.46
N ILE A 112 -0.10 17.02 9.26
CA ILE A 112 0.26 15.61 8.98
C ILE A 112 -0.55 15.09 7.79
N ALA A 113 -1.84 15.39 7.69
CA ALA A 113 -2.67 15.05 6.52
C ALA A 113 -2.14 15.68 5.23
N GLY A 114 -1.72 16.96 5.30
CA GLY A 114 -1.07 17.64 4.18
C GLY A 114 0.26 17.01 3.78
N ARG A 115 1.07 16.57 4.75
CA ARG A 115 2.32 15.83 4.50
C ARG A 115 2.04 14.47 3.84
N LEU A 116 1.03 13.73 4.33
CA LEU A 116 0.60 12.47 3.74
C LEU A 116 0.17 12.67 2.28
N ALA A 117 -0.70 13.64 2.02
CA ALA A 117 -1.14 13.93 0.66
C ALA A 117 0.04 14.29 -0.27
N LYS A 118 1.01 15.07 0.21
CA LYS A 118 2.24 15.37 -0.55
C LYS A 118 3.08 14.12 -0.79
N ALA A 119 3.24 13.24 0.20
CA ALA A 119 4.00 12.00 0.05
C ALA A 119 3.38 11.09 -1.02
N LEU A 120 2.05 10.97 -1.07
CA LEU A 120 1.34 10.23 -2.11
C LEU A 120 1.63 10.74 -3.51
N MET A 121 1.83 12.05 -3.68
CA MET A 121 2.02 12.72 -4.97
C MET A 121 3.48 12.81 -5.42
N ILE A 122 4.45 12.23 -4.68
CA ILE A 122 5.86 12.24 -5.07
C ILE A 122 6.04 11.44 -6.37
N LYS A 123 6.52 12.12 -7.42
CA LYS A 123 6.78 11.48 -8.71
C LYS A 123 7.83 10.39 -8.58
N GLY A 124 7.52 9.20 -9.10
CA GLY A 124 8.40 8.04 -9.05
C GLY A 124 8.53 7.38 -7.68
N GLY A 125 7.89 7.90 -6.62
CA GLY A 125 7.96 7.35 -5.27
C GLY A 125 7.39 5.92 -5.17
N TRP A 126 6.53 5.53 -6.08
CA TRP A 126 5.87 4.23 -6.11
C TRP A 126 6.57 3.17 -6.98
N VAL A 127 7.61 3.55 -7.71
CA VAL A 127 8.41 2.61 -8.52
C VAL A 127 9.04 1.57 -7.59
N GLY A 128 8.82 0.29 -7.88
CA GLY A 128 9.34 -0.83 -7.09
C GLY A 128 8.64 -1.05 -5.73
N LYS A 129 7.49 -0.39 -5.48
CA LYS A 129 6.70 -0.56 -4.24
C LYS A 129 5.51 -1.51 -4.40
N GLY A 130 5.38 -2.16 -5.56
CA GLY A 130 4.29 -3.07 -5.87
C GLY A 130 3.09 -2.44 -6.57
N ALA A 131 2.88 -1.13 -6.44
CA ALA A 131 1.81 -0.45 -7.16
C ALA A 131 2.12 -0.35 -8.67
N LYS A 132 1.09 -0.46 -9.51
CA LYS A 132 1.21 -0.32 -10.97
C LYS A 132 1.25 1.14 -11.42
N LYS A 133 0.60 2.03 -10.67
CA LYS A 133 0.55 3.47 -10.95
C LYS A 133 0.72 4.29 -9.67
N ALA A 134 0.99 5.58 -9.87
CA ALA A 134 0.90 6.56 -8.79
C ALA A 134 -0.55 6.73 -8.33
N PRO A 135 -0.78 7.18 -7.08
CA PRO A 135 -2.10 7.52 -6.59
C PRO A 135 -2.80 8.58 -7.45
N GLU A 136 -4.10 8.37 -7.67
CA GLU A 136 -4.98 9.28 -8.40
C GLU A 136 -6.10 9.75 -7.47
N SER A 137 -6.74 10.88 -7.80
CA SER A 137 -7.89 11.43 -7.05
C SER A 137 -7.62 11.61 -5.56
N VAL A 138 -6.41 12.05 -5.20
CA VAL A 138 -6.05 12.29 -3.79
C VAL A 138 -6.89 13.43 -3.22
N GLN A 139 -7.62 13.13 -2.16
CA GLN A 139 -8.47 14.09 -1.45
C GLN A 139 -8.19 14.05 0.05
N ALA A 140 -8.26 15.19 0.72
CA ALA A 140 -8.14 15.30 2.17
C ALA A 140 -9.39 15.96 2.74
N ARG A 141 -9.98 15.35 3.77
CA ARG A 141 -11.22 15.83 4.40
C ARG A 141 -11.09 15.83 5.91
N ASN A 142 -11.48 16.93 6.53
CA ASN A 142 -11.60 17.02 7.98
C ASN A 142 -12.86 16.24 8.44
N LEU A 143 -12.68 15.32 9.38
CA LEU A 143 -13.74 14.51 9.98
C LEU A 143 -14.15 15.05 11.36
N TYR A 144 -14.12 16.37 11.54
CA TYR A 144 -14.52 16.97 12.79
C TYR A 144 -15.94 16.55 13.20
N SER A 145 -16.07 16.13 14.44
CA SER A 145 -17.36 15.91 15.08
C SER A 145 -17.29 16.35 16.55
N ILE A 146 -18.46 16.66 17.14
CA ILE A 146 -18.55 16.98 18.57
C ILE A 146 -18.05 15.81 19.42
N GLN A 147 -18.30 14.58 18.99
CA GLN A 147 -17.89 13.36 19.70
C GLN A 147 -16.38 13.20 19.70
N THR A 148 -15.71 13.35 18.55
CA THR A 148 -14.25 13.27 18.46
C THR A 148 -13.59 14.40 19.26
N ASN A 149 -14.16 15.60 19.22
CA ASN A 149 -13.64 16.73 19.98
C ASN A 149 -13.76 16.51 21.50
N LYS A 150 -14.86 15.92 22.00
CA LYS A 150 -15.02 15.55 23.42
C LYS A 150 -13.97 14.52 23.88
N LYS A 151 -13.50 13.65 22.99
CA LYS A 151 -12.41 12.70 23.24
C LYS A 151 -11.01 13.34 23.16
N GLY A 152 -10.92 14.64 22.86
CA GLY A 152 -9.64 15.35 22.75
C GLY A 152 -8.87 15.03 21.48
N VAL A 153 -9.52 14.56 20.41
CA VAL A 153 -8.89 14.09 19.17
C VAL A 153 -9.40 14.92 17.98
N ALA A 154 -8.48 15.25 17.07
CA ALA A 154 -8.81 15.72 15.73
C ALA A 154 -8.49 14.63 14.70
N ILE A 155 -9.35 14.48 13.68
CA ILE A 155 -9.21 13.45 12.64
C ILE A 155 -9.33 14.06 11.26
N TRP A 156 -8.42 13.65 10.37
CA TRP A 156 -8.52 13.88 8.94
C TRP A 156 -8.54 12.53 8.21
N ALA A 157 -9.30 12.43 7.13
CA ALA A 157 -9.22 11.33 6.18
C ALA A 157 -8.56 11.82 4.90
N VAL A 158 -7.59 11.07 4.41
CA VAL A 158 -7.01 11.23 3.07
C VAL A 158 -7.38 10.01 2.26
N THR A 159 -8.07 10.19 1.14
CA THR A 159 -8.52 9.10 0.26
C THR A 159 -7.88 9.23 -1.11
N TRP A 160 -7.65 8.09 -1.78
CA TRP A 160 -7.12 8.03 -3.14
C TRP A 160 -7.45 6.72 -3.81
N LEU A 161 -7.31 6.70 -5.13
CA LEU A 161 -7.40 5.50 -5.97
C LEU A 161 -5.99 5.12 -6.42
N GLN A 162 -5.70 3.81 -6.48
CA GLN A 162 -4.41 3.33 -6.97
C GLN A 162 -4.50 1.91 -7.53
N ASP A 163 -3.82 1.67 -8.67
CA ASP A 163 -3.79 0.36 -9.31
C ASP A 163 -2.73 -0.55 -8.67
N TRP A 164 -3.17 -1.75 -8.28
CA TRP A 164 -2.35 -2.77 -7.65
C TRP A 164 -2.55 -4.13 -8.33
N PRO A 165 -1.50 -4.97 -8.44
CA PRO A 165 -1.65 -6.35 -8.86
C PRO A 165 -2.42 -7.13 -7.79
N LEU A 166 -3.47 -7.81 -8.20
CA LEU A 166 -4.33 -8.62 -7.33
C LEU A 166 -4.37 -10.08 -7.80
N ASP A 167 -3.30 -10.52 -8.46
CA ASP A 167 -3.12 -11.90 -8.87
C ASP A 167 -2.60 -12.76 -7.73
N ASP A 168 -2.99 -14.02 -7.74
CA ASP A 168 -2.28 -15.04 -7.00
C ASP A 168 -0.84 -15.14 -7.51
N PRO A 169 0.14 -15.34 -6.62
CA PRO A 169 1.51 -15.51 -7.04
C PRO A 169 1.61 -16.74 -7.97
N ILE A 170 2.17 -16.51 -9.17
CA ILE A 170 2.46 -17.62 -10.07
C ILE A 170 3.52 -18.50 -9.39
N ASP A 171 3.15 -19.73 -9.06
CA ASP A 171 4.11 -20.72 -8.58
C ASP A 171 5.03 -21.10 -9.74
N PRO A 172 6.34 -20.77 -9.69
CA PRO A 172 7.27 -21.14 -10.76
C PRO A 172 7.31 -22.64 -11.03
N ALA A 173 6.96 -23.48 -10.04
CA ALA A 173 6.91 -24.93 -10.19
C ALA A 173 5.72 -25.42 -11.05
N THR A 174 4.69 -24.57 -11.24
CA THR A 174 3.54 -24.87 -12.10
C THR A 174 3.70 -24.37 -13.53
N LEU A 175 4.76 -23.59 -13.81
CA LEU A 175 5.10 -23.20 -15.17
C LEU A 175 5.65 -24.43 -15.88
N ASP A 176 4.94 -24.89 -16.94
CA ASP A 176 5.45 -25.93 -17.84
C ASP A 176 6.88 -25.60 -18.27
N ASP A 177 7.72 -26.63 -18.35
CA ASP A 177 9.14 -26.55 -18.69
C ASP A 177 9.37 -25.96 -20.10
N PHE A 178 9.10 -24.66 -20.28
CA PHE A 178 9.57 -23.89 -21.44
C PHE A 178 11.11 -23.64 -21.39
N LEU A 179 11.82 -24.51 -20.68
CA LEU A 179 13.29 -24.43 -20.59
C LEU A 179 14.00 -24.82 -21.88
N ARG A 180 13.28 -25.40 -22.85
CA ARG A 180 13.85 -25.79 -24.14
C ARG A 180 12.99 -25.27 -25.29
N PHE A 181 13.53 -24.38 -26.06
CA PHE A 181 12.95 -23.94 -27.32
C PHE A 181 13.70 -24.57 -28.49
N ASN A 182 13.02 -25.49 -29.19
CA ASN A 182 13.55 -26.10 -30.41
C ASN A 182 13.09 -25.28 -31.61
N PHE A 183 13.99 -24.61 -32.27
CA PHE A 183 13.73 -23.87 -33.49
C PHE A 183 14.27 -24.64 -34.69
N LYS A 184 13.38 -24.94 -35.64
CA LYS A 184 13.75 -25.54 -36.95
C LYS A 184 13.23 -24.60 -38.05
N ALA A 185 14.12 -23.92 -38.76
CA ALA A 185 13.77 -23.16 -39.94
C ALA A 185 14.22 -23.92 -41.18
N GLU A 186 13.27 -24.15 -42.10
CA GLU A 186 13.56 -24.63 -43.45
C GLU A 186 13.46 -23.45 -44.41
N LEU A 187 14.61 -23.03 -44.93
CA LEU A 187 14.65 -22.03 -46.00
C LEU A 187 14.41 -22.76 -47.33
N ALA A 188 13.69 -22.13 -48.27
CA ALA A 188 13.28 -22.71 -49.52
C ALA A 188 14.43 -23.29 -50.32
N ASP A 189 14.18 -24.43 -50.96
CA ASP A 189 14.96 -25.09 -51.98
C ASP A 189 16.49 -25.17 -51.80
N GLY A 190 16.93 -26.17 -51.05
CA GLY A 190 18.31 -26.61 -51.01
C GLY A 190 19.23 -25.90 -50.02
N ALA A 191 18.73 -25.00 -49.22
CA ALA A 191 19.50 -24.39 -48.14
C ALA A 191 19.62 -25.35 -46.94
N PRO A 192 20.74 -25.30 -46.19
CA PRO A 192 20.89 -26.16 -45.02
C PRO A 192 19.85 -25.80 -43.95
N VAL A 193 19.23 -26.81 -43.34
CA VAL A 193 18.28 -26.68 -42.25
C VAL A 193 18.99 -26.03 -41.04
N CYS A 194 18.53 -24.87 -40.62
CA CYS A 194 19.02 -24.23 -39.42
C CYS A 194 18.28 -24.79 -38.21
N LYS A 195 19.00 -25.45 -37.29
CA LYS A 195 18.46 -25.96 -36.03
C LYS A 195 19.15 -25.20 -34.88
N ALA A 196 18.40 -24.71 -33.94
CA ALA A 196 18.93 -24.14 -32.71
C ALA A 196 18.17 -24.71 -31.51
N ASP A 197 18.89 -25.23 -30.55
CA ASP A 197 18.39 -25.63 -29.25
C ASP A 197 18.81 -24.54 -28.24
N ILE A 198 17.84 -23.81 -27.70
CA ILE A 198 18.07 -22.78 -26.69
C ILE A 198 17.60 -23.36 -25.36
N THR A 199 18.52 -23.55 -24.43
CA THR A 199 18.20 -23.89 -23.03
C THR A 199 18.29 -22.62 -22.21
N LEU A 200 17.18 -22.23 -21.61
CA LEU A 200 17.17 -21.09 -20.69
C LEU A 200 17.80 -21.50 -19.35
N PRO A 201 18.57 -20.63 -18.69
CA PRO A 201 19.07 -20.93 -17.35
C PRO A 201 17.88 -21.11 -16.40
N GLY A 202 17.85 -22.24 -15.70
CA GLY A 202 16.86 -22.50 -14.67
C GLY A 202 16.93 -21.46 -13.55
N PRO A 203 15.87 -21.34 -12.73
CA PRO A 203 15.88 -20.43 -11.59
C PRO A 203 17.06 -20.76 -10.69
N THR A 204 17.87 -19.74 -10.37
CA THR A 204 18.97 -19.87 -9.41
C THR A 204 18.35 -20.03 -8.02
N PRO A 205 18.77 -20.99 -7.20
CA PRO A 205 18.23 -21.25 -5.88
C PRO A 205 18.46 -20.08 -4.90
#